data_3f9b6a02eafa7ca2f215eb1aa91add39
#
_entry.id   3f9b6a02eafa7ca2f215eb1aa91add39
#
_cell.length_a   1.000
_cell.length_b   1.000
_cell.length_c   1.000
_cell.angle_alpha   90.00
_cell.angle_beta   90.00
_cell.angle_gamma   90.00
#
_symmetry.space_group_name_H-M   'P 1'
#
loop_
_entity.id
_entity.type
_entity.pdbx_description
1 polymer ?
#
loop_
_entity_poly.entity_id
_entity_poly.type
_entity_poly.pdbx_seq_one_letter_code
_entity_poly.pdbx_strand_id
1 'polypeptide(L)'
;ASAMENGNACWKRNDVSDSLFAPQVRPSPFTIRANQDYESAYINYQYDRQFLKRINGELTAFNTIEIIKRYRPQFWVIENPAADRLWPYIEDIIGFRIPYKNLARYNNYDYPLQKRTIFGSNIELNLKNKIIKQDIEWKNFSKSYNERSNIPEKLVSEIFKKIYKEFSKDD
;
A
#
# COMPACT_ATOMS: atom_id res chain seq x y z
N ALA A 1 -0.49 -2.97 5.10
CA ALA A 1 -0.92 -1.60 4.84
C ALA A 1 -1.73 -1.02 5.99
N SER A 2 -2.84 -1.64 6.39
CA SER A 2 -3.69 -1.09 7.47
C SER A 2 -2.92 -0.81 8.77
N ALA A 3 -1.91 -1.59 9.09
CA ALA A 3 -1.06 -1.36 10.26
C ALA A 3 -0.21 -0.09 10.12
N MET A 4 0.27 0.22 8.92
CA MET A 4 1.03 1.45 8.65
C MET A 4 0.11 2.67 8.51
N GLU A 5 -1.08 2.49 7.97
CA GLU A 5 -2.04 3.58 7.73
C GLU A 5 -2.75 4.01 9.02
N ASN A 6 -3.11 3.06 9.88
CA ASN A 6 -3.82 3.30 11.13
C ASN A 6 -2.87 3.46 12.32
N GLY A 7 -1.64 2.98 12.22
CA GLY A 7 -0.59 3.23 13.19
C GLY A 7 0.11 4.55 12.87
N ASN A 8 0.36 5.37 13.86
CA ASN A 8 1.16 6.57 13.64
C ASN A 8 2.56 6.19 13.18
N ALA A 9 2.90 6.46 11.92
CA ALA A 9 4.20 6.13 11.36
C ALA A 9 5.34 6.84 12.13
N CYS A 10 6.46 6.14 12.38
CA CYS A 10 7.66 6.74 12.95
C CYS A 10 8.31 7.75 12.02
N TRP A 11 8.06 7.61 10.73
CA TRP A 11 8.57 8.52 9.74
C TRP A 11 7.47 9.50 9.33
N LYS A 12 7.82 10.75 9.25
CA LYS A 12 6.98 11.81 8.71
C LYS A 12 7.67 12.33 7.46
N ARG A 13 6.95 12.40 6.36
CA ARG A 13 7.40 13.18 5.23
C ARG A 13 7.38 14.63 5.73
N ASN A 14 8.53 15.27 5.84
CA ASN A 14 8.56 16.70 6.06
C ASN A 14 8.05 17.30 4.76
N ASP A 15 6.84 17.84 4.77
CA ASP A 15 6.37 18.66 3.68
C ASP A 15 7.39 19.79 3.55
N VAL A 16 8.01 19.88 2.39
CA VAL A 16 8.88 21.00 2.07
C VAL A 16 7.96 22.20 2.14
N SER A 17 8.11 23.00 3.18
CA SER A 17 7.40 24.27 3.22
C SER A 17 7.97 25.09 2.04
N ASP A 18 7.11 25.58 1.17
CA ASP A 18 7.45 26.50 0.07
C ASP A 18 7.96 27.88 0.59
N SER A 19 8.47 27.91 1.80
CA SER A 19 9.11 29.08 2.38
C SER A 19 10.43 29.31 1.66
N LEU A 20 10.55 30.42 0.98
CA LEU A 20 11.77 30.92 0.32
C LEU A 20 12.99 31.00 1.26
N PHE A 21 12.78 30.90 2.56
CA PHE A 21 13.81 31.00 3.61
C PHE A 21 14.04 29.67 4.35
N ALA A 22 13.30 28.63 4.05
CA ALA A 22 13.57 27.34 4.65
C ALA A 22 14.75 26.68 3.90
N PRO A 23 15.84 26.28 4.58
CA PRO A 23 16.86 25.47 3.96
C PRO A 23 16.16 24.23 3.39
N GLN A 24 16.49 23.86 2.15
CA GLN A 24 16.01 22.62 1.53
C GLN A 24 16.58 21.43 2.31
N VAL A 25 16.00 21.16 3.45
CA VAL A 25 16.31 19.99 4.26
C VAL A 25 15.64 18.82 3.54
N ARG A 26 16.44 17.90 3.06
CA ARG A 26 15.92 16.62 2.58
C ARG A 26 15.05 16.03 3.69
N PRO A 27 13.82 15.57 3.40
CA PRO A 27 12.97 14.99 4.43
C PRO A 27 13.72 13.89 5.17
N SER A 28 13.82 14.02 6.49
CA SER A 28 14.39 12.95 7.30
C SER A 28 13.48 11.74 7.19
N PRO A 29 13.98 10.57 6.77
CA PRO A 29 13.18 9.34 6.72
C PRO A 29 12.75 8.88 8.12
N PHE A 30 13.39 9.38 9.17
CA PHE A 30 13.12 9.01 10.55
C PHE A 30 12.79 10.24 11.38
N THR A 31 11.51 10.50 11.56
CA THR A 31 11.05 11.52 12.51
C THR A 31 10.40 10.80 13.69
N ILE A 32 10.96 10.94 14.87
CA ILE A 32 10.29 10.54 16.11
C ILE A 32 9.17 11.55 16.33
N ARG A 33 7.93 11.07 16.32
CA ARG A 33 6.78 11.91 16.68
C ARG A 33 6.84 12.24 18.17
N ALA A 34 6.57 13.48 18.51
CA ALA A 34 6.38 13.88 19.89
C ALA A 34 5.10 13.22 20.46
N ASN A 35 5.09 12.99 21.78
CA ASN A 35 3.89 12.42 22.45
C ASN A 35 2.62 13.21 22.16
N GLN A 36 2.72 14.53 21.99
CA GLN A 36 1.60 15.42 21.63
C GLN A 36 0.92 15.07 20.30
N ASP A 37 1.65 14.48 19.35
CA ASP A 37 1.07 14.00 18.10
C ASP A 37 0.11 12.82 18.31
N TYR A 38 0.15 12.18 19.47
CA TYR A 38 -0.65 11.01 19.85
C TYR A 38 -1.77 11.36 20.82
N GLU A 39 -1.61 12.40 21.64
CA GLU A 39 -2.55 12.76 22.70
C GLU A 39 -3.82 13.43 22.17
N SER A 40 -3.74 14.12 21.05
CA SER A 40 -4.85 14.92 20.53
C SER A 40 -5.97 14.14 19.85
N ALA A 41 -5.76 12.85 19.54
CA ALA A 41 -6.67 12.13 18.64
C ALA A 41 -7.65 11.18 19.35
N TYR A 42 -7.30 10.58 20.51
CA TYR A 42 -8.13 9.56 21.14
C TYR A 42 -7.90 9.45 22.65
N ILE A 43 -8.96 9.53 23.44
CA ILE A 43 -8.97 9.43 24.90
C ILE A 43 -8.41 8.10 25.44
N ASN A 44 -8.33 7.05 24.61
CA ASN A 44 -7.84 5.71 24.98
C ASN A 44 -6.77 5.19 24.00
N TYR A 45 -5.84 6.03 23.60
CA TYR A 45 -4.80 5.63 22.67
C TYR A 45 -3.80 4.65 23.33
N GLN A 46 -3.75 3.43 22.81
CA GLN A 46 -2.80 2.40 23.27
C GLN A 46 -1.50 2.51 22.47
N TYR A 47 -0.60 3.39 22.93
CA TYR A 47 0.67 3.68 22.26
C TYR A 47 1.47 2.42 21.91
N ASP A 48 1.73 1.55 22.87
CA ASP A 48 2.55 0.35 22.68
C ASP A 48 1.95 -0.59 21.64
N ARG A 49 0.63 -0.77 21.69
CA ARG A 49 -0.07 -1.63 20.71
C ARG A 49 0.00 -1.08 19.29
N GLN A 50 -0.15 0.23 19.14
CA GLN A 50 -0.09 0.88 17.83
C GLN A 50 1.34 0.90 17.29
N PHE A 51 2.30 1.11 18.17
CA PHE A 51 3.73 1.04 17.86
C PHE A 51 4.13 -0.34 17.32
N LEU A 52 3.75 -1.41 18.02
CA LEU A 52 4.02 -2.79 17.58
C LEU A 52 3.35 -3.13 16.26
N LYS A 53 2.10 -2.71 16.05
CA LYS A 53 1.40 -2.91 14.77
C LYS A 53 2.13 -2.25 13.62
N ARG A 54 2.64 -1.04 13.83
CA ARG A 54 3.38 -0.33 12.82
C ARG A 54 4.70 -1.03 12.50
N ILE A 55 5.50 -1.38 13.52
CA ILE A 55 6.77 -2.09 13.32
C ILE A 55 6.53 -3.38 12.53
N ASN A 56 5.51 -4.15 12.87
CA ASN A 56 5.16 -5.36 12.13
C ASN A 56 4.78 -5.06 10.67
N GLY A 57 4.07 -3.97 10.40
CA GLY A 57 3.75 -3.54 9.05
C GLY A 57 4.97 -3.14 8.23
N GLU A 58 5.87 -2.36 8.83
CA GLU A 58 7.13 -1.93 8.22
C GLU A 58 8.05 -3.12 7.96
N LEU A 59 8.20 -4.02 8.94
CA LEU A 59 9.00 -5.24 8.79
C LEU A 59 8.45 -6.16 7.70
N THR A 60 7.13 -6.30 7.60
CA THR A 60 6.51 -7.10 6.54
C THR A 60 6.81 -6.50 5.16
N ALA A 61 6.70 -5.18 5.01
CA ALA A 61 7.07 -4.51 3.77
C ALA A 61 8.55 -4.69 3.43
N PHE A 62 9.44 -4.51 4.42
CA PHE A 62 10.87 -4.74 4.25
C PHE A 62 11.18 -6.16 3.81
N ASN A 63 10.64 -7.17 4.51
CA ASN A 63 10.84 -8.58 4.17
C ASN A 63 10.33 -8.92 2.76
N THR A 64 9.20 -8.34 2.34
CA THR A 64 8.70 -8.53 0.97
C THR A 64 9.70 -8.05 -0.07
N ILE A 65 10.30 -6.89 0.15
CA ILE A 65 11.32 -6.34 -0.75
C ILE A 65 12.60 -7.16 -0.72
N GLU A 66 13.03 -7.62 0.46
CA GLU A 66 14.21 -8.48 0.58
C GLU A 66 14.03 -9.83 -0.12
N ILE A 67 12.82 -10.40 -0.11
CA ILE A 67 12.50 -11.61 -0.89
C ILE A 67 12.71 -11.35 -2.38
N ILE A 68 12.18 -10.24 -2.90
CA ILE A 68 12.35 -9.87 -4.31
C ILE A 68 13.82 -9.68 -4.67
N LYS A 69 14.57 -8.94 -3.84
CA LYS A 69 16.01 -8.69 -4.07
C LYS A 69 16.84 -9.98 -4.04
N ARG A 70 16.53 -10.87 -3.08
CA ARG A 70 17.30 -12.12 -2.87
C ARG A 70 17.02 -13.15 -3.94
N TYR A 71 15.77 -13.41 -4.23
CA TYR A 71 15.37 -14.49 -5.14
C TYR A 71 15.24 -14.05 -6.60
N ARG A 72 15.18 -12.75 -6.86
CA ARG A 72 15.09 -12.16 -8.21
C ARG A 72 14.08 -12.86 -9.11
N PRO A 73 12.82 -13.02 -8.66
CA PRO A 73 11.81 -13.68 -9.49
C PRO A 73 11.64 -12.91 -10.81
N GLN A 74 11.46 -13.65 -11.91
CA GLN A 74 11.23 -13.05 -13.22
C GLN A 74 10.02 -12.11 -13.20
N PHE A 75 8.94 -12.51 -12.51
CA PHE A 75 7.76 -11.69 -12.29
C PHE A 75 7.42 -11.62 -10.81
N TRP A 76 6.99 -10.46 -10.38
CA TRP A 76 6.50 -10.26 -9.02
C TRP A 76 5.37 -9.22 -9.00
N VAL A 77 4.45 -9.42 -8.09
CA VAL A 77 3.33 -8.52 -7.85
C VAL A 77 3.12 -8.37 -6.34
N ILE A 78 3.05 -7.14 -5.86
CA ILE A 78 2.74 -6.79 -4.48
C ILE A 78 1.35 -6.17 -4.44
N GLU A 79 0.41 -6.77 -3.73
CA GLU A 79 -0.93 -6.21 -3.52
C GLU A 79 -0.96 -5.38 -2.26
N ASN A 80 -1.49 -4.17 -2.34
CA ASN A 80 -1.88 -3.40 -1.17
C ASN A 80 -2.93 -2.32 -1.51
N PRO A 81 -3.80 -1.95 -0.56
CA PRO A 81 -4.68 -0.81 -0.76
C PRO A 81 -3.93 0.42 -1.27
N ALA A 82 -4.62 1.23 -2.06
CA ALA A 82 -4.07 2.49 -2.57
C ALA A 82 -4.04 3.51 -1.43
N ALA A 83 -3.11 3.33 -0.52
CA ALA A 83 -2.91 4.11 0.69
C ALA A 83 -1.64 4.95 0.59
N ASP A 84 -1.60 6.04 1.35
CA ASP A 84 -0.60 7.09 1.15
C ASP A 84 0.76 6.81 1.84
N ARG A 85 0.87 5.75 2.66
CA ARG A 85 2.07 5.53 3.48
C ARG A 85 2.94 4.38 3.02
N LEU A 86 2.35 3.24 2.63
CA LEU A 86 3.14 2.05 2.30
C LEU A 86 4.04 2.25 1.09
N TRP A 87 3.49 2.80 0.02
CA TRP A 87 4.22 2.95 -1.25
C TRP A 87 5.38 3.93 -1.12
N PRO A 88 5.20 5.14 -0.52
CA PRO A 88 6.32 6.01 -0.19
C PRO A 88 7.34 5.38 0.76
N TYR A 89 6.89 4.57 1.76
CA TYR A 89 7.81 3.86 2.64
C TYR A 89 8.73 2.91 1.86
N ILE A 90 8.19 2.14 0.93
CA ILE A 90 8.98 1.24 0.09
C ILE A 90 9.98 2.03 -0.77
N GLU A 91 9.55 3.13 -1.38
CA GLU A 91 10.39 3.89 -2.31
C GLU A 91 11.36 4.84 -1.60
N ASP A 92 10.88 5.60 -0.61
CA ASP A 92 11.65 6.67 0.00
C ASP A 92 12.52 6.16 1.18
N ILE A 93 12.06 5.12 1.91
CA ILE A 93 12.73 4.61 3.11
C ILE A 93 13.52 3.33 2.81
N ILE A 94 12.88 2.32 2.20
CA ILE A 94 13.58 1.08 1.81
C ILE A 94 14.47 1.32 0.58
N GLY A 95 14.19 2.37 -0.20
CA GLY A 95 14.93 2.69 -1.41
C GLY A 95 14.68 1.71 -2.56
N PHE A 96 13.54 1.04 -2.57
CA PHE A 96 13.17 0.10 -3.61
C PHE A 96 12.16 0.72 -4.57
N ARG A 97 12.60 1.01 -5.80
CA ARG A 97 11.72 1.54 -6.84
C ARG A 97 10.76 0.47 -7.35
N ILE A 98 9.47 0.79 -7.38
CA ILE A 98 8.44 -0.05 -7.99
C ILE A 98 8.21 0.44 -9.43
N PRO A 99 8.56 -0.36 -10.46
CA PRO A 99 8.46 0.07 -11.85
C PRO A 99 7.04 0.45 -12.27
N TYR A 100 6.06 -0.36 -11.86
CA TYR A 100 4.66 -0.14 -12.21
C TYR A 100 3.77 -0.20 -10.98
N LYS A 101 2.97 0.85 -10.77
CA LYS A 101 1.92 0.91 -9.74
C LYS A 101 0.56 0.80 -10.43
N ASN A 102 0.11 -0.41 -10.66
CA ASN A 102 -1.13 -0.69 -11.38
C ASN A 102 -2.33 -0.52 -10.44
N LEU A 103 -3.11 0.54 -10.65
CA LEU A 103 -4.30 0.79 -9.87
C LEU A 103 -5.47 -0.06 -10.37
N ALA A 104 -6.12 -0.78 -9.48
CA ALA A 104 -7.38 -1.48 -9.72
C ALA A 104 -8.49 -0.97 -8.81
N ARG A 105 -9.72 -1.05 -9.27
CA ARG A 105 -10.93 -0.86 -8.47
C ARG A 105 -11.74 -2.14 -8.51
N TYR A 106 -11.97 -2.75 -7.36
CA TYR A 106 -12.56 -4.10 -7.28
C TYR A 106 -13.95 -4.22 -7.89
N ASN A 107 -14.74 -3.14 -7.83
CA ASN A 107 -16.06 -3.12 -8.47
C ASN A 107 -16.03 -3.16 -10.01
N ASN A 108 -14.87 -3.10 -10.64
CA ASN A 108 -14.71 -3.40 -12.07
C ASN A 108 -14.54 -4.92 -12.34
N TYR A 109 -14.55 -5.73 -11.27
CA TYR A 109 -14.30 -7.18 -11.29
C TYR A 109 -15.38 -7.95 -10.53
N ASP A 110 -16.63 -7.48 -10.64
CA ASP A 110 -17.81 -8.07 -9.98
C ASP A 110 -17.71 -8.12 -8.45
N TYR A 111 -16.96 -7.20 -7.86
CA TYR A 111 -16.93 -7.03 -6.41
C TYR A 111 -17.85 -5.88 -6.01
N PRO A 112 -18.66 -6.03 -4.95
CA PRO A 112 -19.69 -5.05 -4.63
C PRO A 112 -19.15 -3.70 -4.13
N LEU A 113 -17.89 -3.66 -3.70
CA LEU A 113 -17.28 -2.45 -3.16
C LEU A 113 -16.23 -1.87 -4.08
N GLN A 114 -16.15 -0.55 -4.12
CA GLN A 114 -15.10 0.17 -4.80
C GLN A 114 -13.80 0.18 -3.96
N LYS A 115 -13.17 -0.98 -3.78
CA LYS A 115 -11.88 -1.05 -3.09
C LYS A 115 -10.77 -0.65 -4.05
N ARG A 116 -10.15 0.49 -3.79
CA ARG A 116 -8.98 0.95 -4.54
C ARG A 116 -7.75 0.20 -4.05
N THR A 117 -7.07 -0.50 -4.95
CA THR A 117 -5.90 -1.30 -4.63
C THR A 117 -4.81 -1.07 -5.67
N ILE A 118 -3.58 -0.92 -5.23
CA ILE A 118 -2.40 -0.87 -6.09
C ILE A 118 -1.74 -2.25 -6.12
N PHE A 119 -1.46 -2.70 -7.33
CA PHE A 119 -0.63 -3.86 -7.61
C PHE A 119 0.71 -3.36 -8.12
N GLY A 120 1.69 -3.25 -7.21
CA GLY A 120 3.07 -2.91 -7.54
C GLY A 120 3.75 -4.10 -8.21
N SER A 121 4.40 -3.91 -9.37
CA SER A 121 4.98 -5.02 -10.12
C SER A 121 6.15 -4.57 -11.01
N ASN A 122 6.90 -5.54 -11.53
CA ASN A 122 7.95 -5.30 -12.51
C ASN A 122 7.43 -5.31 -13.97
N ILE A 123 6.14 -5.58 -14.19
CA ILE A 123 5.48 -5.51 -15.49
C ILE A 123 4.24 -4.62 -15.46
N GLU A 124 3.84 -4.07 -16.59
CA GLU A 124 2.63 -3.29 -16.70
C GLU A 124 1.40 -4.21 -16.81
N LEU A 125 0.47 -4.09 -15.85
CA LEU A 125 -0.71 -4.97 -15.80
C LEU A 125 -1.95 -4.37 -16.48
N ASN A 126 -2.02 -3.06 -16.71
CA ASN A 126 -3.15 -2.37 -17.35
C ASN A 126 -4.52 -2.81 -16.78
N LEU A 127 -4.67 -2.73 -15.45
CA LEU A 127 -5.85 -3.18 -14.73
C LEU A 127 -7.04 -2.20 -14.88
N LYS A 128 -8.25 -2.72 -14.75
CA LYS A 128 -9.47 -1.90 -14.82
C LYS A 128 -9.58 -1.02 -13.57
N ASN A 129 -9.70 0.29 -13.78
CA ASN A 129 -9.79 1.26 -12.68
C ASN A 129 -10.86 2.34 -12.88
N LYS A 130 -11.89 2.08 -13.71
CA LYS A 130 -12.98 3.02 -13.95
C LYS A 130 -13.72 3.35 -12.65
N ILE A 131 -14.09 4.61 -12.49
CA ILE A 131 -14.94 5.05 -11.38
C ILE A 131 -16.35 4.63 -11.69
N ILE A 132 -16.82 3.61 -10.99
CA ILE A 132 -18.19 3.10 -11.08
C ILE A 132 -18.83 3.32 -9.71
N LYS A 133 -20.07 3.79 -9.67
CA LYS A 133 -20.81 3.93 -8.41
C LYS A 133 -20.92 2.56 -7.74
N GLN A 134 -20.63 2.52 -6.44
CA GLN A 134 -20.85 1.28 -5.67
C GLN A 134 -22.29 1.24 -5.16
N ASP A 135 -22.85 0.04 -5.15
CA ASP A 135 -24.25 -0.16 -4.76
C ASP A 135 -24.41 -0.41 -3.26
N ILE A 136 -23.34 -0.78 -2.58
CA ILE A 136 -23.33 -1.17 -1.16
C ILE A 136 -22.28 -0.35 -0.42
N GLU A 137 -22.64 0.18 0.76
CA GLU A 137 -21.70 0.82 1.64
C GLU A 137 -20.85 -0.23 2.41
N TRP A 138 -19.62 0.13 2.73
CA TRP A 138 -18.69 -0.73 3.47
C TRP A 138 -19.26 -1.34 4.75
N LYS A 139 -20.03 -0.54 5.51
CA LYS A 139 -20.65 -0.98 6.76
C LYS A 139 -21.69 -2.08 6.58
N ASN A 140 -22.29 -2.16 5.38
CA ASN A 140 -23.39 -3.08 5.04
C ASN A 140 -22.89 -4.34 4.31
N PHE A 141 -21.62 -4.38 3.90
CA PHE A 141 -21.08 -5.50 3.13
C PHE A 141 -20.81 -6.72 4.00
N SER A 142 -19.94 -6.60 4.98
CA SER A 142 -19.60 -7.70 5.89
C SER A 142 -18.87 -7.20 7.14
N LYS A 143 -19.09 -7.89 8.27
CA LYS A 143 -18.30 -7.72 9.50
C LYS A 143 -17.00 -8.54 9.46
N SER A 144 -16.91 -9.56 8.59
CA SER A 144 -15.74 -10.40 8.46
C SER A 144 -14.59 -9.65 7.80
N TYR A 145 -13.42 -9.66 8.46
CA TYR A 145 -12.19 -9.11 7.89
C TYR A 145 -11.79 -9.87 6.62
N ASN A 146 -11.90 -11.19 6.64
CA ASN A 146 -11.50 -12.05 5.51
C ASN A 146 -12.30 -11.71 4.26
N GLU A 147 -13.63 -11.61 4.36
CA GLU A 147 -14.48 -11.25 3.21
C GLU A 147 -14.13 -9.86 2.66
N ARG A 148 -13.86 -8.88 3.53
CA ARG A 148 -13.47 -7.53 3.11
C ARG A 148 -12.06 -7.45 2.53
N SER A 149 -11.19 -8.40 2.83
CA SER A 149 -9.81 -8.45 2.35
C SER A 149 -9.62 -9.29 1.09
N ASN A 150 -10.61 -10.10 0.70
CA ASN A 150 -10.55 -10.91 -0.50
C ASN A 150 -10.27 -10.07 -1.76
N ILE A 151 -9.44 -10.64 -2.63
CA ILE A 151 -9.20 -10.12 -3.97
C ILE A 151 -10.18 -10.79 -4.93
N PRO A 152 -10.89 -10.04 -5.79
CA PRO A 152 -11.81 -10.65 -6.75
C PRO A 152 -11.12 -11.66 -7.65
N GLU A 153 -11.72 -12.84 -7.82
CA GLU A 153 -11.16 -13.93 -8.62
C GLU A 153 -10.89 -13.50 -10.07
N LYS A 154 -11.81 -12.72 -10.67
CA LYS A 154 -11.62 -12.17 -12.01
C LYS A 154 -10.40 -11.27 -12.14
N LEU A 155 -10.09 -10.50 -11.09
CA LEU A 155 -8.90 -9.66 -11.04
C LEU A 155 -7.63 -10.51 -10.95
N VAL A 156 -7.62 -11.51 -10.08
CA VAL A 156 -6.50 -12.46 -9.95
C VAL A 156 -6.25 -13.17 -11.29
N SER A 157 -7.31 -13.68 -11.91
CA SER A 157 -7.23 -14.33 -13.23
C SER A 157 -6.68 -13.40 -14.32
N GLU A 158 -7.07 -12.12 -14.31
CA GLU A 158 -6.55 -11.14 -15.27
C GLU A 158 -5.05 -10.89 -15.05
N ILE A 159 -4.60 -10.76 -13.80
CA ILE A 159 -3.18 -10.59 -13.46
C ILE A 159 -2.37 -11.78 -13.97
N PHE A 160 -2.80 -13.02 -13.68
CA PHE A 160 -2.09 -14.22 -14.15
C PHE A 160 -2.05 -14.32 -15.67
N LYS A 161 -3.14 -13.99 -16.38
CA LYS A 161 -3.15 -13.95 -17.84
C LYS A 161 -2.14 -12.94 -18.40
N LYS A 162 -1.99 -11.78 -17.76
CA LYS A 162 -0.99 -10.77 -18.17
C LYS A 162 0.43 -11.28 -17.97
N ILE A 163 0.71 -11.87 -16.80
CA ILE A 163 2.01 -12.46 -16.49
C ILE A 163 2.35 -13.56 -17.50
N TYR A 164 1.41 -14.48 -17.75
CA TYR A 164 1.61 -15.55 -18.71
C TYR A 164 1.89 -15.05 -20.13
N LYS A 165 1.18 -14.00 -20.55
CA LYS A 165 1.43 -13.37 -21.85
C LYS A 165 2.82 -12.75 -21.96
N GLU A 166 3.35 -12.16 -20.90
CA GLU A 166 4.71 -11.63 -20.88
C GLU A 166 5.75 -12.77 -20.92
N PHE A 167 5.49 -13.84 -20.16
CA PHE A 167 6.34 -15.03 -20.18
C PHE A 167 6.47 -15.64 -21.59
N SER A 168 5.36 -15.72 -22.33
CA SER A 168 5.32 -16.30 -23.68
C SER A 168 5.92 -15.40 -24.78
N LYS A 169 6.41 -14.21 -24.47
CA LYS A 169 7.13 -13.35 -25.42
C LYS A 169 8.64 -13.60 -25.41
N ASP A 170 9.13 -14.20 -24.33
CA ASP A 170 10.56 -14.46 -24.13
C ASP A 170 10.97 -15.84 -24.70
N ASP A 171 9.97 -16.64 -25.13
CA ASP A 171 10.15 -17.92 -25.88
C ASP A 171 10.07 -17.67 -27.40
#